data_c3bd7c7333111679c1b6eedb7ef110ca
#
_entry.id   c3bd7c7333111679c1b6eedb7ef110ca
#
_cell.length_a   1.000
_cell.length_b   1.000
_cell.length_c   1.000
_cell.angle_alpha   90.00
_cell.angle_beta   90.00
_cell.angle_gamma   90.00
#
_symmetry.space_group_name_H-M   'P 1'
#
loop_
_entity.id
_entity.type
_entity.pdbx_description
1 polymer ?
#
loop_
_entity_poly.entity_id
_entity_poly.type
_entity_poly.pdbx_seq_one_letter_code
_entity_poly.pdbx_strand_id
1 'polypeptide(L)'
;MKKLILSVILIISFSTCIYCQSQKKNFKVVCVGFYNCENLFDTINQPDVNDEEFTPTGSYNYTPAVYMDKLSKLSDVISDIGKDASPDGLALLGVAEVENENVLIDLKNQPKLKDRNWQFVHYDSPDQRGIDVALFYNPKYFKVRNSEKLIVHIKNEEGTEHPTRDVLHVYGLLDGEPVHVFVNHWPSRRGGEEASAPNRSIAAGVAKHCIDSIIAINPESKIILMGDLNDDPVSPSVAVVLKATGNLDEAKNGRLYNPFMNDFQNGNGTLAYNDAWNLFDQIIISSAFLKKEQSGLFFKEAKIYRREFMVVQTGRYKGYPKRTYDFNKYLGGYSDHFPTYLVLLKEVK
;
A
#
# COMPACT_ATOMS: atom_id res chain seq x y z
N MET A 1 9.68 -63.52 -72.97
CA MET A 1 8.69 -63.04 -72.00
C MET A 1 9.43 -62.69 -70.68
N LYS A 2 9.75 -61.41 -70.46
CA LYS A 2 10.40 -60.93 -69.22
C LYS A 2 9.35 -60.32 -68.31
N LYS A 3 9.20 -60.90 -67.12
CA LYS A 3 8.28 -60.34 -66.07
C LYS A 3 9.01 -59.24 -65.38
N LEU A 4 8.41 -58.05 -65.40
CA LEU A 4 8.82 -56.87 -64.67
C LEU A 4 8.22 -56.94 -63.28
N ILE A 5 9.06 -57.01 -62.24
CA ILE A 5 8.60 -56.94 -60.83
C ILE A 5 8.72 -55.50 -60.42
N LEU A 6 7.58 -54.84 -60.09
CA LEU A 6 7.49 -53.48 -59.62
C LEU A 6 7.51 -53.52 -58.09
N SER A 7 8.63 -53.13 -57.50
CA SER A 7 8.74 -52.97 -56.04
C SER A 7 8.17 -51.61 -55.60
N VAL A 8 7.09 -51.58 -54.87
CA VAL A 8 6.51 -50.42 -54.27
C VAL A 8 7.20 -50.20 -52.91
N ILE A 9 8.04 -49.17 -52.77
CA ILE A 9 8.64 -48.77 -51.53
C ILE A 9 7.62 -47.84 -50.81
N LEU A 10 7.04 -48.33 -49.71
CA LEU A 10 6.14 -47.58 -48.86
C LEU A 10 6.96 -46.74 -47.87
N ILE A 11 7.11 -45.42 -48.10
CA ILE A 11 7.75 -44.49 -47.17
C ILE A 11 6.74 -44.14 -46.09
N ILE A 12 6.86 -44.72 -44.90
CA ILE A 12 6.13 -44.32 -43.72
C ILE A 12 6.83 -43.14 -43.10
N SER A 13 6.33 -41.93 -43.34
CA SER A 13 6.79 -40.71 -42.63
C SER A 13 6.19 -40.71 -41.20
N PHE A 14 7.04 -41.00 -40.23
CA PHE A 14 6.74 -40.80 -38.83
C PHE A 14 6.71 -39.29 -38.55
N SER A 15 5.56 -38.67 -38.56
CA SER A 15 5.36 -37.32 -37.99
C SER A 15 5.46 -37.44 -36.49
N THR A 16 6.61 -37.14 -35.90
CA THR A 16 6.75 -36.96 -34.47
C THR A 16 6.06 -35.65 -34.10
N CYS A 17 4.81 -35.74 -33.66
CA CYS A 17 4.12 -34.65 -33.01
C CYS A 17 4.84 -34.39 -31.67
N ILE A 18 5.74 -33.43 -31.65
CA ILE A 18 6.32 -32.93 -30.39
C ILE A 18 5.18 -32.20 -29.65
N TYR A 19 4.49 -32.90 -28.77
CA TYR A 19 3.65 -32.29 -27.78
C TYR A 19 4.56 -31.44 -26.90
N CYS A 20 4.60 -30.14 -27.16
CA CYS A 20 5.14 -29.15 -26.23
C CYS A 20 4.20 -29.14 -25.02
N GLN A 21 4.44 -30.02 -24.05
CA GLN A 21 3.80 -29.93 -22.76
C GLN A 21 4.29 -28.61 -22.14
N SER A 22 3.44 -27.58 -22.20
CA SER A 22 3.61 -26.38 -21.41
C SER A 22 3.72 -26.82 -19.95
N GLN A 23 4.91 -26.86 -19.40
CA GLN A 23 5.12 -27.13 -17.98
C GLN A 23 4.30 -26.09 -17.21
N LYS A 24 3.36 -26.57 -16.40
CA LYS A 24 2.53 -25.72 -15.55
C LYS A 24 3.46 -25.04 -14.55
N LYS A 25 3.72 -23.74 -14.75
CA LYS A 25 4.57 -22.96 -13.87
C LYS A 25 3.87 -22.78 -12.53
N ASN A 26 4.55 -23.10 -11.45
CA ASN A 26 4.06 -22.84 -10.10
C ASN A 26 4.58 -21.47 -9.63
N PHE A 27 3.71 -20.73 -8.94
CA PHE A 27 4.05 -19.41 -8.42
C PHE A 27 3.79 -19.35 -6.92
N LYS A 28 4.72 -18.74 -6.21
CA LYS A 28 4.51 -18.23 -4.86
C LYS A 28 3.87 -16.86 -4.97
N VAL A 29 2.86 -16.61 -4.15
CA VAL A 29 2.12 -15.34 -4.09
C VAL A 29 2.56 -14.56 -2.87
N VAL A 30 2.84 -13.27 -3.06
CA VAL A 30 3.16 -12.32 -1.99
C VAL A 30 2.27 -11.11 -2.14
N CYS A 31 1.45 -10.82 -1.13
CA CYS A 31 0.57 -9.65 -1.12
C CYS A 31 1.17 -8.54 -0.27
N VAL A 32 1.10 -7.30 -0.77
CA VAL A 32 1.59 -6.09 -0.10
C VAL A 32 0.47 -5.07 -0.08
N GLY A 33 0.09 -4.56 1.08
CA GLY A 33 -1.05 -3.67 1.25
C GLY A 33 -0.70 -2.35 1.93
N PHE A 34 -1.64 -1.40 1.80
CA PHE A 34 -1.66 -0.16 2.54
C PHE A 34 -3.08 0.14 3.05
N TYR A 35 -3.18 0.69 4.27
CA TYR A 35 -4.44 1.08 4.87
C TYR A 35 -4.29 2.31 5.77
N ASN A 36 -5.03 3.38 5.49
CA ASN A 36 -5.23 4.47 6.43
C ASN A 36 -6.24 4.03 7.49
N CYS A 37 -5.83 4.06 8.77
CA CYS A 37 -6.61 3.55 9.90
C CYS A 37 -7.65 4.56 10.44
N GLU A 38 -7.78 5.75 9.84
CA GLU A 38 -8.68 6.82 10.30
C GLU A 38 -8.51 7.09 11.80
N ASN A 39 -7.41 7.77 12.18
CA ASN A 39 -7.16 8.19 13.56
C ASN A 39 -7.24 7.03 14.59
N LEU A 40 -6.34 6.06 14.47
CA LEU A 40 -6.18 5.00 15.47
C LEU A 40 -5.39 5.54 16.66
N PHE A 41 -6.07 6.12 17.61
CA PHE A 41 -5.56 6.58 18.91
C PHE A 41 -5.86 5.54 20.00
N ASP A 42 -5.08 5.55 21.07
CA ASP A 42 -5.50 4.94 22.33
C ASP A 42 -6.42 5.92 23.12
N THR A 43 -6.61 5.73 24.40
CA THR A 43 -7.53 6.57 25.20
C THR A 43 -6.78 7.45 26.20
N ILE A 44 -5.45 7.57 26.03
CA ILE A 44 -4.55 8.25 26.98
C ILE A 44 -4.00 9.50 26.29
N ASN A 45 -4.27 10.66 26.87
CA ASN A 45 -3.76 11.93 26.35
C ASN A 45 -2.23 12.00 26.44
N GLN A 46 -1.57 12.33 25.33
CA GLN A 46 -0.14 12.59 25.28
C GLN A 46 0.13 14.10 25.51
N PRO A 47 1.03 14.46 26.41
CA PRO A 47 1.21 15.87 26.82
C PRO A 47 1.68 16.82 25.71
N ASP A 48 2.37 16.31 24.71
CA ASP A 48 3.11 17.12 23.70
C ASP A 48 2.42 17.17 22.33
N VAL A 49 1.23 16.57 22.20
CA VAL A 49 0.45 16.52 20.95
C VAL A 49 -1.00 16.88 21.17
N ASN A 50 -1.73 17.21 20.11
CA ASN A 50 -3.14 17.64 20.17
C ASN A 50 -4.05 16.42 19.94
N ASP A 51 -4.17 15.54 20.93
CA ASP A 51 -4.96 14.30 20.88
C ASP A 51 -6.07 14.26 21.93
N GLU A 52 -6.29 15.36 22.70
CA GLU A 52 -7.26 15.44 23.80
C GLU A 52 -8.66 15.03 23.36
N GLU A 53 -9.02 15.26 22.11
CA GLU A 53 -10.33 14.90 21.58
C GLU A 53 -10.55 13.38 21.48
N PHE A 54 -9.48 12.57 21.44
CA PHE A 54 -9.50 11.11 21.43
C PHE A 54 -9.41 10.47 22.82
N THR A 55 -9.83 11.19 23.86
CA THR A 55 -9.92 10.68 25.23
C THR A 55 -11.36 10.40 25.64
N PRO A 56 -11.62 9.65 26.74
CA PRO A 56 -12.97 9.41 27.23
C PRO A 56 -13.75 10.66 27.59
N THR A 57 -13.05 11.77 27.93
CA THR A 57 -13.63 13.07 28.26
C THR A 57 -13.49 14.07 27.12
N GLY A 58 -12.84 13.73 26.06
CA GLY A 58 -12.66 14.55 24.87
C GLY A 58 -13.92 14.66 24.01
N SER A 59 -13.85 15.47 22.95
CA SER A 59 -15.01 15.79 22.11
C SER A 59 -15.58 14.56 21.37
N TYR A 60 -14.76 13.56 21.06
CA TYR A 60 -15.21 12.30 20.47
C TYR A 60 -15.76 11.30 21.48
N ASN A 61 -15.68 11.58 22.79
CA ASN A 61 -16.04 10.62 23.84
C ASN A 61 -15.41 9.23 23.55
N TYR A 62 -14.10 9.25 23.28
CA TYR A 62 -13.34 8.10 22.80
C TYR A 62 -13.00 7.15 23.95
N THR A 63 -14.00 6.36 24.35
CA THR A 63 -13.90 5.43 25.49
C THR A 63 -13.08 4.19 25.14
N PRO A 64 -12.58 3.43 26.15
CA PRO A 64 -11.95 2.12 25.91
C PRO A 64 -12.82 1.16 25.09
N ALA A 65 -14.15 1.23 25.23
CA ALA A 65 -15.07 0.42 24.44
C ALA A 65 -15.04 0.80 22.94
N VAL A 66 -14.99 2.09 22.63
CA VAL A 66 -14.86 2.60 21.26
C VAL A 66 -13.51 2.20 20.67
N TYR A 67 -12.43 2.37 21.43
CA TYR A 67 -11.09 1.95 21.02
C TYR A 67 -11.02 0.45 20.66
N MET A 68 -11.53 -0.41 21.55
CA MET A 68 -11.56 -1.86 21.32
C MET A 68 -12.44 -2.25 20.12
N ASP A 69 -13.59 -1.57 19.91
CA ASP A 69 -14.42 -1.81 18.73
C ASP A 69 -13.69 -1.38 17.45
N LYS A 70 -12.99 -0.25 17.45
CA LYS A 70 -12.18 0.21 16.32
C LYS A 70 -11.06 -0.77 15.99
N LEU A 71 -10.31 -1.24 16.96
CA LEU A 71 -9.28 -2.28 16.77
C LEU A 71 -9.87 -3.56 16.16
N SER A 72 -11.01 -4.01 16.67
CA SER A 72 -11.73 -5.18 16.15
C SER A 72 -12.12 -4.97 14.69
N LYS A 73 -12.71 -3.81 14.34
CA LYS A 73 -13.10 -3.45 12.97
C LYS A 73 -11.91 -3.41 12.01
N LEU A 74 -10.82 -2.75 12.40
CA LEU A 74 -9.59 -2.73 11.59
C LEU A 74 -9.05 -4.15 11.39
N SER A 75 -9.06 -4.98 12.43
CA SER A 75 -8.60 -6.36 12.34
C SER A 75 -9.47 -7.21 11.41
N ASP A 76 -10.78 -6.96 11.33
CA ASP A 76 -11.69 -7.61 10.38
C ASP A 76 -11.27 -7.36 8.94
N VAL A 77 -10.98 -6.09 8.62
CA VAL A 77 -10.52 -5.68 7.29
C VAL A 77 -9.15 -6.27 6.98
N ILE A 78 -8.17 -5.98 7.84
CA ILE A 78 -6.76 -6.35 7.63
C ILE A 78 -6.60 -7.87 7.51
N SER A 79 -7.38 -8.63 8.28
CA SER A 79 -7.30 -10.10 8.24
C SER A 79 -7.77 -10.71 6.92
N ASP A 80 -8.59 -10.00 6.12
CA ASP A 80 -9.17 -10.51 4.87
C ASP A 80 -8.44 -10.01 3.61
N ILE A 81 -7.71 -8.89 3.68
CA ILE A 81 -6.97 -8.36 2.51
C ILE A 81 -6.00 -9.40 1.99
N GLY A 82 -6.04 -9.64 0.68
CA GLY A 82 -5.14 -10.54 -0.04
C GLY A 82 -5.45 -12.04 0.12
N LYS A 83 -6.47 -12.44 0.90
CA LYS A 83 -6.85 -13.85 1.05
C LYS A 83 -7.40 -14.47 -0.23
N ASP A 84 -7.90 -13.67 -1.13
CA ASP A 84 -8.32 -14.10 -2.46
C ASP A 84 -7.15 -14.53 -3.36
N ALA A 85 -5.94 -14.08 -3.05
CA ALA A 85 -4.72 -14.41 -3.77
C ALA A 85 -3.77 -15.33 -2.99
N SER A 86 -3.70 -15.20 -1.66
CA SER A 86 -2.83 -15.99 -0.78
C SER A 86 -3.56 -16.35 0.53
N PRO A 87 -3.53 -17.62 0.97
CA PRO A 87 -4.13 -18.03 2.25
C PRO A 87 -3.59 -17.26 3.45
N ASP A 88 -2.32 -16.85 3.41
CA ASP A 88 -1.69 -16.07 4.48
C ASP A 88 -2.09 -14.58 4.44
N GLY A 89 -2.76 -14.12 3.37
CA GLY A 89 -3.08 -12.72 3.15
C GLY A 89 -1.84 -11.86 2.92
N LEU A 90 -1.76 -10.70 3.59
CA LEU A 90 -0.66 -9.75 3.42
C LEU A 90 0.65 -10.24 4.04
N ALA A 91 1.75 -10.09 3.29
CA ALA A 91 3.12 -10.23 3.77
C ALA A 91 3.65 -8.91 4.38
N LEU A 92 3.24 -7.78 3.80
CA LEU A 92 3.54 -6.41 4.24
C LEU A 92 2.25 -5.60 4.28
N LEU A 93 2.11 -4.75 5.29
CA LEU A 93 1.04 -3.76 5.39
C LEU A 93 1.61 -2.44 5.91
N GLY A 94 1.64 -1.42 5.06
CA GLY A 94 1.80 -0.04 5.49
C GLY A 94 0.51 0.47 6.11
N VAL A 95 0.62 1.20 7.20
CA VAL A 95 -0.52 1.87 7.84
C VAL A 95 -0.22 3.33 8.06
N ALA A 96 -1.27 4.15 8.09
CA ALA A 96 -1.21 5.57 8.44
C ALA A 96 -2.29 5.91 9.46
N GLU A 97 -2.14 7.08 10.08
CA GLU A 97 -3.01 7.57 11.14
C GLU A 97 -3.04 6.61 12.34
N VAL A 98 -1.86 6.18 12.75
CA VAL A 98 -1.63 5.43 13.99
C VAL A 98 -0.86 6.33 14.96
N GLU A 99 -1.28 6.32 16.22
CA GLU A 99 -0.76 7.26 17.21
C GLU A 99 0.64 6.87 17.71
N ASN A 100 0.81 5.63 18.13
CA ASN A 100 2.03 5.21 18.83
C ASN A 100 2.26 3.69 18.73
N GLU A 101 3.34 3.21 19.36
CA GLU A 101 3.67 1.79 19.40
C GLU A 101 2.60 0.93 20.09
N ASN A 102 1.91 1.44 21.12
CA ASN A 102 0.91 0.70 21.87
C ASN A 102 -0.29 0.33 20.99
N VAL A 103 -0.81 1.27 20.19
CA VAL A 103 -1.93 0.97 19.28
C VAL A 103 -1.56 -0.07 18.22
N LEU A 104 -0.29 -0.10 17.78
CA LEU A 104 0.21 -1.11 16.86
C LEU A 104 0.30 -2.50 17.52
N ILE A 105 0.75 -2.56 18.77
CA ILE A 105 0.78 -3.79 19.58
C ILE A 105 -0.64 -4.31 19.79
N ASP A 106 -1.58 -3.43 20.17
CA ASP A 106 -2.97 -3.82 20.41
C ASP A 106 -3.66 -4.29 19.12
N LEU A 107 -3.38 -3.63 17.98
CA LEU A 107 -3.93 -4.03 16.69
C LEU A 107 -3.42 -5.42 16.25
N LYS A 108 -2.12 -5.67 16.29
CA LYS A 108 -1.56 -6.98 15.88
C LYS A 108 -2.00 -8.13 16.77
N ASN A 109 -2.34 -7.83 18.03
CA ASN A 109 -2.78 -8.82 19.01
C ASN A 109 -4.29 -9.09 18.97
N GLN A 110 -5.05 -8.42 18.08
CA GLN A 110 -6.46 -8.73 17.90
C GLN A 110 -6.66 -10.21 17.51
N PRO A 111 -7.75 -10.85 17.94
CA PRO A 111 -7.97 -12.29 17.74
C PRO A 111 -7.79 -12.78 16.30
N LYS A 112 -8.12 -11.94 15.29
CA LYS A 112 -7.99 -12.29 13.87
C LYS A 112 -6.58 -12.11 13.30
N LEU A 113 -5.67 -11.42 14.02
CA LEU A 113 -4.32 -11.09 13.56
C LEU A 113 -3.22 -11.75 14.37
N LYS A 114 -3.44 -12.05 15.66
CA LYS A 114 -2.42 -12.54 16.61
C LYS A 114 -1.63 -13.77 16.11
N ASP A 115 -2.29 -14.68 15.42
CA ASP A 115 -1.66 -15.92 14.94
C ASP A 115 -0.77 -15.70 13.69
N ARG A 116 -0.78 -14.50 13.13
CA ARG A 116 0.12 -14.13 12.03
C ARG A 116 1.54 -13.82 12.48
N ASN A 117 1.76 -13.67 13.79
CA ASN A 117 3.06 -13.31 14.40
C ASN A 117 3.70 -12.05 13.79
N TRP A 118 2.88 -11.09 13.39
CA TRP A 118 3.37 -9.89 12.75
C TRP A 118 4.30 -9.09 13.66
N GLN A 119 5.33 -8.54 13.05
CA GLN A 119 6.21 -7.51 13.60
C GLN A 119 5.92 -6.20 12.89
N PHE A 120 6.46 -5.11 13.42
CA PHE A 120 6.34 -3.80 12.77
C PHE A 120 7.62 -2.97 12.92
N VAL A 121 7.73 -1.96 12.06
CA VAL A 121 8.69 -0.86 12.18
C VAL A 121 7.88 0.43 12.29
N HIS A 122 8.21 1.24 13.29
CA HIS A 122 7.56 2.50 13.59
C HIS A 122 8.59 3.51 14.12
N TYR A 123 8.36 4.77 13.86
CA TYR A 123 9.08 5.91 14.42
C TYR A 123 8.09 7.05 14.64
N ASP A 124 8.18 7.71 15.76
CA ASP A 124 7.40 8.92 16.04
C ASP A 124 7.79 10.04 15.06
N SER A 125 6.79 10.72 14.51
CA SER A 125 6.91 11.91 13.67
C SER A 125 6.54 13.16 14.46
N PRO A 126 6.98 14.34 14.04
CA PRO A 126 6.65 15.59 14.73
C PRO A 126 5.24 16.13 14.42
N ASP A 127 4.31 15.32 13.91
CA ASP A 127 2.94 15.76 13.60
C ASP A 127 2.23 16.24 14.85
N GLN A 128 1.55 17.40 14.76
CA GLN A 128 0.90 18.01 15.91
C GLN A 128 -0.25 17.20 16.52
N ARG A 129 -0.86 16.31 15.73
CA ARG A 129 -1.91 15.39 16.21
C ARG A 129 -1.32 14.12 16.83
N GLY A 130 0.00 13.91 16.73
CA GLY A 130 0.64 12.68 17.18
C GLY A 130 0.28 11.46 16.33
N ILE A 131 0.09 11.64 15.01
CA ILE A 131 -0.17 10.50 14.12
C ILE A 131 1.04 10.20 13.26
N ASP A 132 1.25 8.91 13.02
CA ASP A 132 2.40 8.37 12.35
C ASP A 132 2.03 7.42 11.20
N VAL A 133 3.08 6.88 10.59
CA VAL A 133 3.02 5.75 9.68
C VAL A 133 3.81 4.57 10.26
N ALA A 134 3.41 3.34 9.94
CA ALA A 134 4.13 2.15 10.33
C ALA A 134 4.11 1.10 9.22
N LEU A 135 5.04 0.16 9.28
CA LEU A 135 5.08 -1.02 8.41
C LEU A 135 4.94 -2.29 9.25
N PHE A 136 3.79 -2.96 9.18
CA PHE A 136 3.65 -4.32 9.64
C PHE A 136 4.23 -5.31 8.62
N TYR A 137 4.86 -6.35 9.11
CA TYR A 137 5.39 -7.41 8.25
C TYR A 137 5.25 -8.79 8.89
N ASN A 138 5.05 -9.79 8.04
CA ASN A 138 5.08 -11.19 8.44
C ASN A 138 6.52 -11.72 8.34
N PRO A 139 7.18 -12.14 9.45
CA PRO A 139 8.56 -12.64 9.45
C PRO A 139 8.80 -13.87 8.56
N LYS A 140 7.73 -14.60 8.20
CA LYS A 140 7.78 -15.70 7.23
C LYS A 140 8.21 -15.21 5.84
N TYR A 141 7.82 -13.97 5.48
CA TYR A 141 8.01 -13.39 4.16
C TYR A 141 9.05 -12.29 4.14
N PHE A 142 9.15 -11.49 5.20
CA PHE A 142 10.01 -10.31 5.21
C PHE A 142 10.97 -10.30 6.41
N LYS A 143 12.24 -9.99 6.12
CA LYS A 143 13.29 -9.84 7.11
C LYS A 143 13.87 -8.44 7.01
N VAL A 144 13.58 -7.59 7.97
CA VAL A 144 14.13 -6.24 8.05
C VAL A 144 15.65 -6.30 8.20
N ARG A 145 16.36 -5.45 7.47
CA ARG A 145 17.82 -5.27 7.52
C ARG A 145 18.21 -3.91 8.05
N ASN A 146 17.49 -2.89 7.65
CA ASN A 146 17.67 -1.52 8.10
C ASN A 146 16.34 -0.77 8.03
N SER A 147 16.19 0.26 8.87
CA SER A 147 15.07 1.18 8.78
C SER A 147 15.50 2.56 9.26
N GLU A 148 14.84 3.58 8.72
CA GLU A 148 15.07 4.98 9.08
C GLU A 148 13.80 5.80 8.81
N LYS A 149 13.68 6.93 9.45
CA LYS A 149 12.72 7.95 9.08
C LYS A 149 13.40 9.04 8.24
N LEU A 150 12.78 9.41 7.13
CA LEU A 150 13.21 10.50 6.29
C LEU A 150 12.42 11.74 6.67
N ILE A 151 13.10 12.73 7.24
CA ILE A 151 12.46 13.91 7.82
C ILE A 151 11.88 14.79 6.72
N VAL A 152 10.62 15.19 6.89
CA VAL A 152 9.90 16.07 5.97
C VAL A 152 9.84 17.48 6.56
N HIS A 153 10.70 18.37 6.09
CA HIS A 153 10.74 19.76 6.50
C HIS A 153 9.81 20.62 5.65
N ILE A 154 8.73 21.09 6.25
CA ILE A 154 7.80 22.05 5.64
C ILE A 154 7.87 23.36 6.42
N LYS A 155 7.94 24.48 5.72
CA LYS A 155 7.89 25.80 6.30
C LYS A 155 6.67 26.55 5.80
N ASN A 156 6.03 27.30 6.69
CA ASN A 156 5.00 28.25 6.31
C ASN A 156 5.62 29.48 5.60
N GLU A 157 4.79 30.39 5.13
CA GLU A 157 5.24 31.62 4.44
C GLU A 157 6.16 32.51 5.31
N GLU A 158 6.05 32.41 6.63
CA GLU A 158 6.86 33.14 7.60
C GLU A 158 8.20 32.45 7.89
N GLY A 159 8.46 31.28 7.27
CA GLY A 159 9.68 30.49 7.47
C GLY A 159 9.69 29.63 8.73
N THR A 160 8.57 29.57 9.46
CA THR A 160 8.39 28.73 10.65
C THR A 160 8.15 27.28 10.24
N GLU A 161 8.76 26.31 10.93
CA GLU A 161 8.53 24.88 10.70
C GLU A 161 7.06 24.53 10.91
N HIS A 162 6.51 23.78 9.96
CA HIS A 162 5.18 23.18 10.03
C HIS A 162 5.32 21.66 10.19
N PRO A 163 5.25 21.15 11.44
CA PRO A 163 5.44 19.73 11.72
C PRO A 163 4.46 18.85 10.95
N THR A 164 4.97 17.75 10.42
CA THR A 164 4.17 16.76 9.67
C THR A 164 4.78 15.37 9.83
N ARG A 165 4.14 14.36 9.21
CA ARG A 165 4.63 12.98 9.23
C ARG A 165 5.89 12.85 8.41
N ASP A 166 6.86 12.13 8.96
CA ASP A 166 8.05 11.71 8.25
C ASP A 166 7.75 10.52 7.32
N VAL A 167 8.61 10.28 6.33
CA VAL A 167 8.50 9.09 5.48
C VAL A 167 9.26 7.95 6.16
N LEU A 168 8.60 6.82 6.38
CA LEU A 168 9.25 5.61 6.87
C LEU A 168 9.91 4.87 5.70
N HIS A 169 11.23 4.66 5.76
CA HIS A 169 11.98 3.81 4.84
C HIS A 169 12.43 2.53 5.55
N VAL A 170 12.10 1.38 4.99
CA VAL A 170 12.51 0.07 5.48
C VAL A 170 13.18 -0.72 4.36
N TYR A 171 14.42 -1.14 4.58
CA TYR A 171 15.14 -2.05 3.70
C TYR A 171 15.13 -3.47 4.30
N GLY A 172 14.82 -4.46 3.48
CA GLY A 172 14.77 -5.84 3.93
C GLY A 172 14.75 -6.86 2.80
N LEU A 173 14.56 -8.12 3.17
CA LEU A 173 14.45 -9.23 2.23
C LEU A 173 13.00 -9.71 2.17
N LEU A 174 12.30 -9.44 1.08
CA LEU A 174 10.97 -9.96 0.79
C LEU A 174 11.09 -11.26 -0.01
N ASP A 175 10.69 -12.36 0.61
CA ASP A 175 10.88 -13.72 0.08
C ASP A 175 12.32 -13.99 -0.40
N GLY A 176 13.29 -13.48 0.37
CA GLY A 176 14.73 -13.60 0.10
C GLY A 176 15.31 -12.56 -0.85
N GLU A 177 14.50 -11.66 -1.41
CA GLU A 177 14.95 -10.63 -2.36
C GLU A 177 15.05 -9.25 -1.71
N PRO A 178 16.12 -8.49 -1.98
CA PRO A 178 16.26 -7.13 -1.47
C PRO A 178 15.13 -6.22 -1.97
N VAL A 179 14.42 -5.58 -1.05
CA VAL A 179 13.33 -4.64 -1.34
C VAL A 179 13.42 -3.43 -0.41
N HIS A 180 13.23 -2.25 -0.95
CA HIS A 180 13.04 -1.00 -0.22
C HIS A 180 11.56 -0.68 -0.17
N VAL A 181 11.03 -0.44 1.03
CA VAL A 181 9.64 -0.10 1.29
C VAL A 181 9.58 1.30 1.89
N PHE A 182 8.78 2.18 1.29
CA PHE A 182 8.52 3.54 1.78
C PHE A 182 7.06 3.62 2.19
N VAL A 183 6.77 3.96 3.44
CA VAL A 183 5.41 4.22 3.92
C VAL A 183 5.25 5.72 4.14
N ASN A 184 4.18 6.28 3.57
CA ASN A 184 3.95 7.71 3.49
C ASN A 184 2.56 8.08 4.01
N HIS A 185 2.46 9.26 4.63
CA HIS A 185 1.20 9.96 4.81
C HIS A 185 1.46 11.45 4.60
N TRP A 186 1.23 11.92 3.38
CA TRP A 186 1.57 13.30 3.00
C TRP A 186 0.59 14.32 3.61
N PRO A 187 0.96 15.61 3.63
CA PRO A 187 0.09 16.68 4.12
C PRO A 187 -1.27 16.68 3.43
N SER A 188 -2.33 16.79 4.24
CA SER A 188 -3.71 16.79 3.74
C SER A 188 -4.01 18.04 2.88
N ARG A 189 -5.13 17.99 2.15
CA ARG A 189 -5.66 19.14 1.37
C ARG A 189 -6.32 20.21 2.25
N ARG A 190 -5.99 20.26 3.54
CA ARG A 190 -6.53 21.27 4.47
C ARG A 190 -6.14 22.68 4.00
N GLY A 191 -7.12 23.57 3.94
CA GLY A 191 -6.92 24.93 3.40
C GLY A 191 -7.09 25.03 1.88
N GLY A 192 -7.36 23.90 1.19
CA GLY A 192 -7.55 23.81 -0.24
C GLY A 192 -6.46 23.00 -0.95
N GLU A 193 -6.84 22.36 -2.03
CA GLU A 193 -5.95 21.47 -2.80
C GLU A 193 -4.74 22.22 -3.34
N GLU A 194 -4.96 23.37 -4.01
CA GLU A 194 -3.91 24.17 -4.62
C GLU A 194 -2.95 24.78 -3.57
N ALA A 195 -3.52 25.35 -2.48
CA ALA A 195 -2.74 25.98 -1.43
C ALA A 195 -1.82 24.99 -0.68
N SER A 196 -2.25 23.74 -0.53
CA SER A 196 -1.50 22.68 0.17
C SER A 196 -0.62 21.84 -0.77
N ALA A 197 -0.75 21.93 -2.10
CA ALA A 197 0.00 21.13 -3.07
C ALA A 197 1.54 21.25 -2.94
N PRO A 198 2.13 22.43 -2.64
CA PRO A 198 3.57 22.54 -2.41
C PRO A 198 4.07 21.63 -1.29
N ASN A 199 3.32 21.49 -0.20
CA ASN A 199 3.69 20.66 0.94
C ASN A 199 3.75 19.18 0.58
N ARG A 200 2.79 18.70 -0.22
CA ARG A 200 2.81 17.32 -0.74
C ARG A 200 3.95 17.09 -1.72
N SER A 201 4.28 18.10 -2.53
CA SER A 201 5.44 18.04 -3.41
C SER A 201 6.77 17.96 -2.65
N ILE A 202 6.89 18.63 -1.50
CA ILE A 202 8.05 18.51 -0.61
C ILE A 202 8.16 17.08 -0.07
N ALA A 203 7.07 16.52 0.49
CA ALA A 203 7.07 15.16 1.01
C ALA A 203 7.39 14.12 -0.07
N ALA A 204 6.80 14.28 -1.27
CA ALA A 204 7.14 13.46 -2.45
C ALA A 204 8.62 13.57 -2.81
N GLY A 205 9.19 14.79 -2.75
CA GLY A 205 10.61 15.07 -3.04
C GLY A 205 11.55 14.36 -2.08
N VAL A 206 11.21 14.29 -0.79
CA VAL A 206 12.01 13.58 0.22
C VAL A 206 12.10 12.09 -0.13
N ALA A 207 10.96 11.43 -0.37
CA ALA A 207 10.93 10.03 -0.79
C ALA A 207 11.69 9.83 -2.12
N LYS A 208 11.46 10.70 -3.09
CA LYS A 208 12.08 10.63 -4.43
C LYS A 208 13.58 10.75 -4.37
N HIS A 209 14.13 11.65 -3.57
CA HIS A 209 15.58 11.81 -3.40
C HIS A 209 16.25 10.53 -2.89
N CYS A 210 15.66 9.88 -1.89
CA CYS A 210 16.16 8.60 -1.38
C CYS A 210 16.05 7.51 -2.46
N ILE A 211 14.91 7.41 -3.15
CA ILE A 211 14.69 6.46 -4.24
C ILE A 211 15.72 6.65 -5.36
N ASP A 212 15.99 7.89 -5.76
CA ASP A 212 16.97 8.18 -6.83
C ASP A 212 18.38 7.76 -6.41
N SER A 213 18.75 7.98 -5.16
CA SER A 213 20.04 7.53 -4.62
C SER A 213 20.18 6.00 -4.66
N ILE A 214 19.12 5.27 -4.31
CA ILE A 214 19.09 3.81 -4.38
C ILE A 214 19.22 3.32 -5.81
N ILE A 215 18.44 3.90 -6.75
CA ILE A 215 18.44 3.52 -8.16
C ILE A 215 19.78 3.88 -8.83
N ALA A 216 20.42 4.98 -8.44
CA ALA A 216 21.74 5.36 -8.95
C ALA A 216 22.82 4.32 -8.59
N ILE A 217 22.72 3.69 -7.42
CA ILE A 217 23.62 2.61 -7.00
C ILE A 217 23.28 1.30 -7.74
N ASN A 218 21.99 0.96 -7.80
CA ASN A 218 21.53 -0.25 -8.48
C ASN A 218 20.18 0.02 -9.20
N PRO A 219 20.20 0.18 -10.53
CA PRO A 219 18.98 0.41 -11.33
C PRO A 219 17.93 -0.71 -11.25
N GLU A 220 18.33 -1.90 -10.80
CA GLU A 220 17.45 -3.06 -10.63
C GLU A 220 16.88 -3.15 -9.20
N SER A 221 17.04 -2.12 -8.38
CA SER A 221 16.49 -2.10 -7.03
C SER A 221 14.97 -2.19 -7.04
N LYS A 222 14.45 -3.12 -6.26
CA LYS A 222 13.02 -3.29 -6.03
C LYS A 222 12.54 -2.30 -4.98
N ILE A 223 11.67 -1.39 -5.38
CA ILE A 223 11.14 -0.31 -4.54
C ILE A 223 9.63 -0.38 -4.53
N ILE A 224 9.05 -0.30 -3.35
CA ILE A 224 7.62 -0.17 -3.09
C ILE A 224 7.43 1.12 -2.31
N LEU A 225 6.74 2.10 -2.89
CA LEU A 225 6.29 3.31 -2.20
C LEU A 225 4.78 3.19 -2.00
N MET A 226 4.33 3.21 -0.77
CA MET A 226 2.91 3.12 -0.43
C MET A 226 2.52 4.26 0.51
N GLY A 227 1.24 4.61 0.50
CA GLY A 227 0.76 5.62 1.43
C GLY A 227 -0.58 6.22 1.05
N ASP A 228 -1.12 6.97 2.02
CA ASP A 228 -2.08 8.02 1.77
C ASP A 228 -1.31 9.27 1.30
N LEU A 229 -1.29 9.45 -0.01
CA LEU A 229 -0.53 10.54 -0.64
C LEU A 229 -1.30 11.88 -0.61
N ASN A 230 -2.56 11.86 -0.13
CA ASN A 230 -3.46 13.02 -0.14
C ASN A 230 -3.55 13.72 -1.52
N ASP A 231 -3.09 13.03 -2.57
CA ASP A 231 -3.09 13.43 -3.97
C ASP A 231 -3.43 12.25 -4.87
N ASP A 232 -4.10 12.54 -5.97
CA ASP A 232 -4.49 11.55 -6.97
C ASP A 232 -3.29 11.14 -7.85
N PRO A 233 -3.35 10.01 -8.57
CA PRO A 233 -2.25 9.55 -9.44
C PRO A 233 -1.77 10.56 -10.48
N VAL A 234 -2.60 11.51 -10.87
CA VAL A 234 -2.30 12.56 -11.85
C VAL A 234 -1.77 13.86 -11.23
N SER A 235 -1.83 13.99 -9.90
CA SER A 235 -1.39 15.20 -9.20
C SER A 235 0.10 15.47 -9.37
N PRO A 236 0.56 16.73 -9.35
CA PRO A 236 1.96 17.09 -9.60
C PRO A 236 2.96 16.38 -8.67
N SER A 237 2.63 16.18 -7.40
CA SER A 237 3.47 15.45 -6.45
C SER A 237 3.77 14.00 -6.89
N VAL A 238 2.76 13.33 -7.48
CA VAL A 238 2.85 11.94 -7.95
C VAL A 238 3.41 11.87 -9.38
N ALA A 239 2.78 12.59 -10.32
CA ALA A 239 3.12 12.47 -11.74
C ALA A 239 4.42 13.18 -12.13
N VAL A 240 4.73 14.33 -11.48
CA VAL A 240 5.89 15.16 -11.82
C VAL A 240 7.05 14.96 -10.84
N VAL A 241 6.81 15.08 -9.52
CA VAL A 241 7.87 14.98 -8.50
C VAL A 241 8.35 13.53 -8.35
N LEU A 242 7.45 12.58 -8.05
CA LEU A 242 7.81 11.16 -8.01
C LEU A 242 8.15 10.59 -9.39
N LYS A 243 7.70 11.23 -10.46
CA LYS A 243 7.77 10.70 -11.83
C LYS A 243 7.09 9.34 -11.96
N ALA A 244 5.96 9.15 -11.27
CA ALA A 244 5.16 7.95 -11.39
C ALA A 244 4.26 8.03 -12.65
N THR A 245 3.97 6.90 -13.26
CA THR A 245 3.15 6.78 -14.47
C THR A 245 2.33 5.51 -14.46
N GLY A 246 1.14 5.53 -15.04
CA GLY A 246 0.35 4.33 -15.35
C GLY A 246 0.75 3.66 -16.67
N ASN A 247 1.64 4.26 -17.45
CA ASN A 247 2.11 3.72 -18.73
C ASN A 247 3.27 2.75 -18.50
N LEU A 248 3.08 1.47 -18.88
CA LEU A 248 4.07 0.41 -18.69
C LEU A 248 5.37 0.66 -19.44
N ASP A 249 5.31 1.26 -20.64
CA ASP A 249 6.51 1.48 -21.44
C ASP A 249 7.35 2.62 -20.86
N GLU A 250 6.71 3.70 -20.39
CA GLU A 250 7.42 4.75 -19.66
C GLU A 250 8.03 4.23 -18.36
N ALA A 251 7.31 3.36 -17.65
CA ALA A 251 7.79 2.76 -16.41
C ALA A 251 9.01 1.86 -16.66
N LYS A 252 9.00 1.04 -17.71
CA LYS A 252 10.16 0.23 -18.11
C LYS A 252 11.39 1.08 -18.50
N ASN A 253 11.17 2.32 -18.93
CA ASN A 253 12.19 3.29 -19.28
C ASN A 253 12.65 4.16 -18.08
N GLY A 254 12.42 3.72 -16.85
CA GLY A 254 13.01 4.30 -15.65
C GLY A 254 12.08 5.20 -14.82
N ARG A 255 10.78 5.33 -15.17
CA ARG A 255 9.79 5.95 -14.29
C ARG A 255 9.27 4.93 -13.27
N LEU A 256 8.73 5.41 -12.15
CA LEU A 256 8.00 4.56 -11.23
C LEU A 256 6.66 4.17 -11.85
N TYR A 257 6.20 2.95 -11.60
CA TYR A 257 4.91 2.46 -12.09
C TYR A 257 3.83 2.62 -11.02
N ASN A 258 2.76 3.34 -11.38
CA ASN A 258 1.56 3.46 -10.57
C ASN A 258 0.44 2.60 -11.16
N PRO A 259 0.19 1.41 -10.63
CA PRO A 259 -0.83 0.51 -11.18
C PRO A 259 -2.27 0.99 -10.95
N PHE A 260 -2.50 1.98 -10.09
CA PHE A 260 -3.83 2.51 -9.79
C PHE A 260 -4.30 3.60 -10.74
N MET A 261 -3.47 4.01 -11.71
CA MET A 261 -3.83 5.05 -12.69
C MET A 261 -5.12 4.70 -13.45
N ASN A 262 -5.28 3.44 -13.86
CA ASN A 262 -6.49 3.00 -14.57
C ASN A 262 -7.73 3.02 -13.67
N ASP A 263 -7.60 2.65 -12.39
CA ASP A 263 -8.71 2.74 -11.44
C ASP A 263 -9.18 4.18 -11.30
N PHE A 264 -8.24 5.11 -11.10
CA PHE A 264 -8.53 6.53 -11.02
C PHE A 264 -9.22 7.06 -12.28
N GLN A 265 -8.71 6.73 -13.47
CA GLN A 265 -9.30 7.15 -14.75
C GLN A 265 -10.71 6.60 -14.97
N ASN A 266 -11.03 5.46 -14.37
CA ASN A 266 -12.37 4.86 -14.39
C ASN A 266 -13.29 5.38 -13.27
N GLY A 267 -12.86 6.39 -12.51
CA GLY A 267 -13.64 7.01 -11.44
C GLY A 267 -13.69 6.18 -10.15
N ASN A 268 -12.81 5.18 -10.00
CA ASN A 268 -12.64 4.47 -8.74
C ASN A 268 -11.71 5.24 -7.81
N GLY A 269 -12.02 5.22 -6.52
CA GLY A 269 -11.21 5.88 -5.49
C GLY A 269 -11.18 5.09 -4.20
N THR A 270 -10.33 5.52 -3.29
CA THR A 270 -10.18 4.94 -1.95
C THR A 270 -10.96 5.70 -0.89
N LEU A 271 -11.25 6.98 -1.14
CA LEU A 271 -12.11 7.80 -0.29
C LEU A 271 -13.04 8.68 -1.15
N ALA A 272 -14.10 9.18 -0.53
CA ALA A 272 -15.04 10.08 -1.19
C ALA A 272 -15.28 11.33 -0.34
N TYR A 273 -15.19 12.49 -0.97
CA TYR A 273 -15.44 13.78 -0.36
C TYR A 273 -16.26 14.67 -1.31
N ASN A 274 -17.34 15.28 -0.79
CA ASN A 274 -18.25 16.12 -1.57
C ASN A 274 -18.72 15.47 -2.89
N ASP A 275 -19.07 14.18 -2.83
CA ASP A 275 -19.54 13.35 -3.96
C ASP A 275 -18.48 13.12 -5.06
N ALA A 276 -17.22 13.48 -4.81
CA ALA A 276 -16.08 13.16 -5.66
C ALA A 276 -15.25 12.02 -5.05
N TRP A 277 -14.83 11.07 -5.90
CA TRP A 277 -13.92 10.00 -5.51
C TRP A 277 -12.48 10.43 -5.77
N ASN A 278 -11.63 10.25 -4.75
CA ASN A 278 -10.19 10.44 -4.85
C ASN A 278 -9.47 9.11 -4.60
N LEU A 279 -8.32 8.92 -5.24
CA LEU A 279 -7.49 7.75 -5.07
C LEU A 279 -6.17 8.15 -4.40
N PHE A 280 -6.22 8.39 -3.08
CA PHE A 280 -5.07 8.87 -2.30
C PHE A 280 -4.20 7.73 -1.79
N ASP A 281 -4.80 6.55 -1.54
CA ASP A 281 -4.12 5.37 -1.03
C ASP A 281 -3.52 4.60 -2.20
N GLN A 282 -2.22 4.77 -2.43
CA GLN A 282 -1.54 4.24 -3.61
C GLN A 282 -0.36 3.36 -3.21
N ILE A 283 -0.03 2.39 -4.06
CA ILE A 283 1.20 1.61 -3.98
C ILE A 283 1.90 1.67 -5.33
N ILE A 284 3.01 2.37 -5.36
CA ILE A 284 3.81 2.67 -6.55
C ILE A 284 5.08 1.83 -6.50
N ILE A 285 5.51 1.27 -7.63
CA ILE A 285 6.63 0.33 -7.67
C ILE A 285 7.70 0.72 -8.69
N SER A 286 8.93 0.25 -8.49
CA SER A 286 10.00 0.41 -9.47
C SER A 286 9.82 -0.53 -10.66
N SER A 287 10.45 -0.19 -11.79
CA SER A 287 10.48 -0.99 -13.02
C SER A 287 11.00 -2.41 -12.82
N ALA A 288 11.82 -2.64 -11.80
CA ALA A 288 12.35 -3.96 -11.47
C ALA A 288 11.25 -5.00 -11.17
N PHE A 289 10.08 -4.58 -10.69
CA PHE A 289 8.92 -5.46 -10.52
C PHE A 289 8.16 -5.76 -11.81
N LEU A 290 8.45 -5.09 -12.92
CA LEU A 290 7.74 -5.30 -14.20
C LEU A 290 8.39 -6.38 -15.06
N LYS A 291 9.55 -6.90 -14.67
CA LYS A 291 10.38 -7.87 -15.42
C LYS A 291 9.97 -9.30 -15.09
N LYS A 292 8.96 -9.83 -15.82
CA LYS A 292 8.43 -11.20 -15.62
C LYS A 292 9.40 -12.31 -16.05
N GLU A 293 10.35 -12.00 -16.93
CA GLU A 293 11.29 -12.95 -17.50
C GLU A 293 12.51 -13.20 -16.58
N GLN A 294 12.71 -12.35 -15.59
CA GLN A 294 13.75 -12.52 -14.59
C GLN A 294 13.23 -13.41 -13.44
N SER A 295 14.12 -14.25 -12.90
CA SER A 295 13.80 -14.97 -11.65
C SER A 295 13.62 -13.96 -10.54
N GLY A 296 12.50 -14.04 -9.82
CA GLY A 296 12.24 -13.18 -8.68
C GLY A 296 10.79 -12.70 -8.60
N LEU A 297 10.52 -11.84 -7.61
CA LEU A 297 9.21 -11.24 -7.43
C LEU A 297 8.90 -10.27 -8.57
N PHE A 298 7.74 -10.40 -9.19
CA PHE A 298 7.23 -9.48 -10.19
C PHE A 298 5.76 -9.11 -9.94
N PHE A 299 5.36 -7.95 -10.44
CA PHE A 299 4.02 -7.42 -10.33
C PHE A 299 3.01 -8.23 -11.15
N LYS A 300 1.88 -8.59 -10.55
CA LYS A 300 0.76 -9.26 -11.18
C LYS A 300 -0.44 -8.35 -11.35
N GLU A 301 -0.93 -7.78 -10.26
CA GLU A 301 -2.12 -6.92 -10.24
C GLU A 301 -2.15 -6.01 -9.01
N ALA A 302 -2.95 -4.94 -9.10
CA ALA A 302 -3.28 -4.03 -8.00
C ALA A 302 -4.79 -4.02 -7.79
N LYS A 303 -5.21 -3.82 -6.55
CA LYS A 303 -6.64 -3.80 -6.19
C LYS A 303 -6.91 -2.76 -5.11
N ILE A 304 -8.05 -2.08 -5.24
CA ILE A 304 -8.72 -1.39 -4.13
C ILE A 304 -9.53 -2.46 -3.41
N TYR A 305 -9.23 -2.68 -2.13
CA TYR A 305 -9.96 -3.65 -1.32
C TYR A 305 -11.26 -3.02 -0.82
N ARG A 306 -12.36 -3.43 -1.41
CA ARG A 306 -13.71 -2.95 -1.08
C ARG A 306 -14.64 -4.13 -0.84
N ARG A 307 -15.22 -4.21 0.35
CA ARG A 307 -16.21 -5.22 0.72
C ARG A 307 -17.52 -4.55 1.12
N GLU A 308 -18.61 -5.23 0.95
CA GLU A 308 -19.95 -4.71 1.24
C GLU A 308 -20.08 -4.20 2.69
N PHE A 309 -19.49 -4.92 3.64
CA PHE A 309 -19.53 -4.54 5.06
C PHE A 309 -18.82 -3.21 5.37
N MET A 310 -17.84 -2.80 4.52
CA MET A 310 -17.09 -1.56 4.66
C MET A 310 -17.78 -0.36 4.00
N VAL A 311 -18.93 -0.58 3.37
CA VAL A 311 -19.58 0.44 2.54
C VAL A 311 -20.86 0.90 3.21
N VAL A 312 -21.12 2.22 3.21
CA VAL A 312 -22.40 2.79 3.64
C VAL A 312 -23.50 2.32 2.68
N GLN A 313 -24.51 1.63 3.21
CA GLN A 313 -25.52 0.97 2.39
C GLN A 313 -26.69 1.86 2.01
N THR A 314 -26.99 2.90 2.79
CA THR A 314 -28.19 3.73 2.61
C THR A 314 -27.88 5.21 2.88
N GLY A 315 -28.81 6.10 2.47
CA GLY A 315 -28.72 7.52 2.74
C GLY A 315 -27.78 8.26 1.76
N ARG A 316 -27.47 9.53 2.11
CA ARG A 316 -26.69 10.45 1.28
C ARG A 316 -25.30 9.91 0.91
N TYR A 317 -24.65 9.23 1.85
CA TYR A 317 -23.28 8.72 1.68
C TYR A 317 -23.25 7.26 1.19
N LYS A 318 -24.35 6.77 0.59
CA LYS A 318 -24.39 5.41 0.03
C LYS A 318 -23.22 5.21 -0.95
N GLY A 319 -22.47 4.14 -0.73
CA GLY A 319 -21.29 3.80 -1.53
C GLY A 319 -19.96 4.24 -0.91
N TYR A 320 -19.97 5.21 0.00
CA TYR A 320 -18.76 5.69 0.68
C TYR A 320 -18.18 4.64 1.64
N PRO A 321 -16.89 4.73 1.98
CA PRO A 321 -16.33 3.98 3.08
C PRO A 321 -17.10 4.28 4.37
N LYS A 322 -17.31 3.23 5.16
CA LYS A 322 -18.02 3.35 6.45
C LYS A 322 -17.03 3.78 7.52
N ARG A 323 -16.95 5.09 7.73
CA ARG A 323 -16.03 5.77 8.66
C ARG A 323 -16.36 5.52 10.13
N THR A 324 -15.37 5.73 10.99
CA THR A 324 -15.48 5.55 12.44
C THR A 324 -16.37 6.63 13.08
N TYR A 325 -16.18 7.89 12.67
CA TYR A 325 -16.94 9.04 13.18
C TYR A 325 -17.53 9.89 12.06
N ASP A 326 -18.67 10.51 12.33
CA ASP A 326 -19.19 11.64 11.56
C ASP A 326 -19.32 12.83 12.52
N PHE A 327 -18.43 13.84 12.34
CA PHE A 327 -18.16 14.82 13.37
C PHE A 327 -17.88 14.14 14.73
N ASN A 328 -18.59 14.48 15.79
CA ASN A 328 -18.42 13.91 17.14
C ASN A 328 -19.28 12.66 17.39
N LYS A 329 -19.99 12.18 16.37
CA LYS A 329 -20.85 11.01 16.51
C LYS A 329 -20.13 9.73 16.10
N TYR A 330 -19.98 8.80 17.03
CA TYR A 330 -19.47 7.47 16.74
C TYR A 330 -20.42 6.68 15.83
N LEU A 331 -19.94 6.19 14.71
CA LEU A 331 -20.70 5.40 13.72
C LEU A 331 -20.34 3.92 13.75
N GLY A 332 -19.23 3.55 14.38
CA GLY A 332 -18.75 2.16 14.43
C GLY A 332 -18.39 1.60 13.05
N GLY A 333 -17.77 2.42 12.23
CA GLY A 333 -17.22 2.02 10.93
C GLY A 333 -15.82 1.45 11.03
N TYR A 334 -15.19 1.30 9.88
CA TYR A 334 -13.87 0.67 9.71
C TYR A 334 -12.78 1.72 9.48
N SER A 335 -12.96 2.56 8.48
CA SER A 335 -12.15 3.72 8.11
C SER A 335 -12.90 4.52 7.05
N ASP A 336 -12.57 5.79 6.88
CA ASP A 336 -13.04 6.63 5.77
C ASP A 336 -12.23 6.41 4.48
N HIS A 337 -11.30 5.43 4.50
CA HIS A 337 -10.54 4.97 3.36
C HIS A 337 -10.80 3.48 3.06
N PHE A 338 -10.72 3.10 1.79
CA PHE A 338 -10.57 1.70 1.38
C PHE A 338 -9.09 1.36 1.26
N PRO A 339 -8.65 0.20 1.79
CA PRO A 339 -7.27 -0.26 1.60
C PRO A 339 -6.95 -0.54 0.15
N THR A 340 -5.66 -0.47 -0.17
CA THR A 340 -5.12 -0.93 -1.46
C THR A 340 -4.13 -2.07 -1.24
N TYR A 341 -3.98 -2.95 -2.24
CA TYR A 341 -2.95 -3.97 -2.20
C TYR A 341 -2.48 -4.40 -3.58
N LEU A 342 -1.24 -4.89 -3.61
CA LEU A 342 -0.61 -5.53 -4.76
C LEU A 342 -0.51 -7.02 -4.57
N VAL A 343 -0.63 -7.75 -5.66
CA VAL A 343 -0.26 -9.16 -5.78
C VAL A 343 1.05 -9.25 -6.55
N LEU A 344 2.06 -9.80 -5.91
CA LEU A 344 3.35 -10.12 -6.50
C LEU A 344 3.46 -11.62 -6.67
N LEU A 345 4.10 -12.06 -7.75
CA LEU A 345 4.35 -13.47 -8.03
C LEU A 345 5.85 -13.75 -8.11
N LYS A 346 6.25 -14.95 -7.69
CA LYS A 346 7.59 -15.49 -7.87
C LYS A 346 7.50 -16.91 -8.40
N GLU A 347 8.14 -17.20 -9.53
CA GLU A 347 8.17 -18.56 -10.09
C GLU A 347 8.93 -19.49 -9.13
N VAL A 348 8.32 -20.61 -8.79
CA VAL A 348 8.93 -21.68 -8.00
C VAL A 348 9.50 -22.70 -8.97
N LYS A 349 10.83 -22.90 -8.91
CA LYS A 349 11.55 -23.90 -9.71
C LYS A 349 11.39 -25.28 -9.11
#